data_0714571130b4588bd4def7da05507b6b
#
_entry.id   0714571130b4588bd4def7da05507b6b
#
_cell.length_a   1.000
_cell.length_b   1.000
_cell.length_c   1.000
_cell.angle_alpha   90.00
_cell.angle_beta   90.00
_cell.angle_gamma   90.00
#
_symmetry.space_group_name_H-M   'P 1'
#
loop_
_entity.id
_entity.type
_entity.pdbx_description
1 polymer ?
#
loop_
_entity_poly.entity_id
_entity_poly.type
_entity_poly.pdbx_seq_one_letter_code
_entity_poly.pdbx_strand_id
1 'polypeptide(L)'
;MRKARAKKRPLLPDPKFNDTQVTRFVNNLMLDGKKSIAFSIFYDAIDIVSEKTEGNGLEVWKEALNNIMPHVEVRSRRVGGANFQIPMQVRPDRKVTLGMKWLITYARGRNERSMAQKLAAEIIAASKEEGAAVKKRTEVHRMAEANKAFSHFRF
;
A
#
# COMPACT_ATOMS: atom_id res chain seq x y z
N MET A 1 -20.47 18.64 -10.72
CA MET A 1 -20.13 17.21 -10.96
C MET A 1 -19.01 17.12 -12.00
N ARG A 2 -18.01 16.25 -11.82
CA ARG A 2 -16.95 16.03 -12.81
C ARG A 2 -17.50 15.22 -13.99
N LYS A 3 -17.54 15.79 -15.19
CA LYS A 3 -17.99 15.09 -16.42
C LYS A 3 -17.01 14.01 -16.91
N ALA A 4 -15.71 14.19 -16.70
CA ALA A 4 -14.69 13.27 -17.16
C ALA A 4 -13.61 13.03 -16.10
N ARG A 5 -12.98 11.84 -16.15
CA ARG A 5 -11.80 11.53 -15.34
C ARG A 5 -10.57 12.22 -15.92
N ALA A 6 -9.66 12.66 -15.05
CA ALA A 6 -8.38 13.16 -15.50
C ALA A 6 -7.61 12.06 -16.28
N LYS A 7 -6.92 12.45 -17.35
CA LYS A 7 -6.05 11.55 -18.11
C LYS A 7 -4.94 11.03 -17.19
N LYS A 8 -4.68 9.73 -17.22
CA LYS A 8 -3.54 9.14 -16.49
C LYS A 8 -2.24 9.61 -17.13
N ARG A 9 -1.35 10.19 -16.33
CA ARG A 9 -0.01 10.56 -16.79
C ARG A 9 0.86 9.30 -16.94
N PRO A 10 1.70 9.18 -17.99
CA PRO A 10 2.64 8.09 -18.11
C PRO A 10 3.67 8.16 -16.96
N LEU A 11 3.97 7.01 -16.37
CA LEU A 11 5.02 6.88 -15.37
C LEU A 11 6.25 6.29 -16.06
N LEU A 12 7.37 6.97 -15.94
CA LEU A 12 8.66 6.42 -16.37
C LEU A 12 9.13 5.39 -15.34
N PRO A 13 9.76 4.28 -15.78
CA PRO A 13 10.35 3.32 -14.87
C PRO A 13 11.50 3.94 -14.07
N ASP A 14 11.85 3.33 -12.94
CA ASP A 14 12.97 3.80 -12.15
C ASP A 14 14.33 3.41 -12.79
N PRO A 15 15.40 4.17 -12.51
CA PRO A 15 16.69 3.95 -13.17
C PRO A 15 17.43 2.69 -12.69
N LYS A 16 17.18 2.17 -11.47
CA LYS A 16 17.93 1.02 -10.89
C LYS A 16 17.29 -0.32 -11.28
N PHE A 17 15.96 -0.44 -11.16
CA PHE A 17 15.23 -1.70 -11.37
C PHE A 17 14.36 -1.71 -12.64
N ASN A 18 14.27 -0.58 -13.34
CA ASN A 18 13.47 -0.41 -14.54
C ASN A 18 11.96 -0.82 -14.33
N ASP A 19 11.43 -0.55 -13.15
CA ASP A 19 10.08 -0.92 -12.73
C ASP A 19 9.20 0.31 -12.45
N THR A 20 8.06 0.39 -13.11
CA THR A 20 7.09 1.49 -12.92
C THR A 20 6.39 1.43 -11.56
N GLN A 21 6.29 0.26 -10.91
CA GLN A 21 5.75 0.14 -9.56
C GLN A 21 6.67 0.80 -8.54
N VAL A 22 7.99 0.70 -8.72
CA VAL A 22 8.96 1.38 -7.86
C VAL A 22 8.80 2.90 -7.97
N THR A 23 8.71 3.44 -9.18
CA THR A 23 8.46 4.87 -9.38
C THR A 23 7.16 5.31 -8.72
N ARG A 24 6.10 4.52 -8.84
CA ARG A 24 4.81 4.79 -8.19
C ARG A 24 4.91 4.78 -6.67
N PHE A 25 5.67 3.83 -6.11
CA PHE A 25 5.92 3.75 -4.67
C PHE A 25 6.71 4.95 -4.17
N VAL A 26 7.80 5.30 -4.84
CA VAL A 26 8.64 6.46 -4.52
C VAL A 26 7.83 7.77 -4.57
N ASN A 27 6.95 7.94 -5.56
CA ASN A 27 6.05 9.09 -5.63
C ASN A 27 5.07 9.16 -4.45
N ASN A 28 4.67 8.03 -3.85
CA ASN A 28 3.86 8.01 -2.63
C ASN A 28 4.69 8.22 -1.36
N LEU A 29 5.95 7.81 -1.37
CA LEU A 29 6.89 7.99 -0.26
C LEU A 29 7.39 9.43 -0.16
N MET A 30 7.49 10.12 -1.30
CA MET A 30 8.01 11.47 -1.40
C MET A 30 7.22 12.47 -0.55
N LEU A 31 7.94 13.37 0.14
CA LEU A 31 7.42 14.53 0.86
C LEU A 31 8.06 15.79 0.27
N ASP A 32 7.31 16.88 0.24
CA ASP A 32 7.78 18.23 -0.17
C ASP A 32 8.47 18.27 -1.56
N GLY A 33 8.11 17.36 -2.45
CA GLY A 33 8.73 17.27 -3.78
C GLY A 33 10.15 16.71 -3.79
N LYS A 34 10.68 16.23 -2.66
CA LYS A 34 12.06 15.71 -2.52
C LYS A 34 12.20 14.30 -3.08
N LYS A 35 12.13 14.19 -4.41
CA LYS A 35 12.07 12.89 -5.10
C LYS A 35 13.38 12.10 -5.03
N SER A 36 14.52 12.75 -5.15
CA SER A 36 15.84 12.11 -5.06
C SER A 36 16.06 11.44 -3.70
N ILE A 37 15.67 12.13 -2.63
CA ILE A 37 15.74 11.59 -1.26
C ILE A 37 14.82 10.36 -1.12
N ALA A 38 13.61 10.41 -1.67
CA ALA A 38 12.69 9.29 -1.63
C ALA A 38 13.22 8.06 -2.40
N PHE A 39 13.91 8.25 -3.53
CA PHE A 39 14.61 7.18 -4.23
C PHE A 39 15.73 6.57 -3.38
N SER A 40 16.60 7.40 -2.77
CA SER A 40 17.66 6.93 -1.88
C SER A 40 17.10 6.10 -0.73
N ILE A 41 16.06 6.59 -0.04
CA ILE A 41 15.41 5.86 1.05
C ILE A 41 14.91 4.49 0.58
N PHE A 42 14.28 4.43 -0.60
CA PHE A 42 13.77 3.17 -1.14
C PHE A 42 14.91 2.21 -1.48
N TYR A 43 15.94 2.66 -2.17
CA TYR A 43 17.08 1.82 -2.55
C TYR A 43 17.83 1.29 -1.32
N ASP A 44 18.13 2.16 -0.35
CA ASP A 44 18.73 1.75 0.92
C ASP A 44 17.87 0.73 1.67
N ALA A 45 16.55 0.91 1.66
CA ALA A 45 15.64 -0.07 2.27
C ALA A 45 15.69 -1.43 1.56
N ILE A 46 15.71 -1.46 0.23
CA ILE A 46 15.80 -2.71 -0.54
C ILE A 46 17.16 -3.39 -0.32
N ASP A 47 18.25 -2.63 -0.24
CA ASP A 47 19.57 -3.17 0.04
C ASP A 47 19.61 -3.82 1.45
N ILE A 48 19.05 -3.15 2.48
CA ILE A 48 18.88 -3.72 3.83
C ILE A 48 18.00 -4.98 3.83
N VAL A 49 16.93 -5.00 3.05
CA VAL A 49 16.07 -6.19 2.91
C VAL A 49 16.86 -7.34 2.30
N SER A 50 17.63 -7.08 1.22
CA SER A 50 18.46 -8.09 0.55
C SER A 50 19.48 -8.70 1.50
N GLU A 51 20.17 -7.88 2.30
CA GLU A 51 21.14 -8.33 3.30
C GLU A 51 20.52 -9.23 4.37
N LYS A 52 19.33 -8.83 4.87
CA LYS A 52 18.65 -9.56 5.97
C LYS A 52 17.91 -10.81 5.54
N THR A 53 17.49 -10.89 4.28
CA THR A 53 16.73 -12.04 3.77
C THR A 53 17.58 -12.98 2.91
N GLU A 54 18.87 -12.62 2.67
CA GLU A 54 19.81 -13.35 1.78
C GLU A 54 19.21 -13.61 0.39
N GLY A 55 18.34 -12.71 -0.08
CA GLY A 55 17.59 -12.86 -1.32
C GLY A 55 17.43 -11.56 -2.11
N ASN A 56 16.61 -11.62 -3.15
CA ASN A 56 16.28 -10.44 -3.96
C ASN A 56 15.30 -9.54 -3.20
N GLY A 57 15.79 -8.42 -2.64
CA GLY A 57 14.99 -7.48 -1.88
C GLY A 57 13.80 -6.89 -2.65
N LEU A 58 13.92 -6.75 -3.98
CA LEU A 58 12.81 -6.27 -4.81
C LEU A 58 11.66 -7.28 -4.88
N GLU A 59 11.96 -8.58 -4.96
CA GLU A 59 10.96 -9.64 -4.95
C GLU A 59 10.26 -9.72 -3.59
N VAL A 60 11.03 -9.65 -2.51
CA VAL A 60 10.50 -9.61 -1.14
C VAL A 60 9.57 -8.40 -0.95
N TRP A 61 9.93 -7.23 -1.50
CA TRP A 61 9.06 -6.06 -1.47
C TRP A 61 7.75 -6.26 -2.27
N LYS A 62 7.82 -6.91 -3.45
CA LYS A 62 6.61 -7.23 -4.24
C LYS A 62 5.71 -8.22 -3.51
N GLU A 63 6.28 -9.23 -2.86
CA GLU A 63 5.55 -10.17 -2.03
C GLU A 63 4.89 -9.47 -0.83
N ALA A 64 5.63 -8.62 -0.12
CA ALA A 64 5.10 -7.80 0.96
C ALA A 64 3.91 -6.94 0.51
N LEU A 65 4.01 -6.28 -0.67
CA LEU A 65 2.90 -5.53 -1.23
C LEU A 65 1.69 -6.42 -1.51
N ASN A 66 1.89 -7.61 -2.09
CA ASN A 66 0.80 -8.54 -2.36
C ASN A 66 0.09 -8.96 -1.06
N ASN A 67 0.86 -9.19 0.01
CA ASN A 67 0.32 -9.52 1.32
C ASN A 67 -0.43 -8.38 2.00
N ILE A 68 -0.14 -7.12 1.67
CA ILE A 68 -0.82 -5.95 2.24
C ILE A 68 -2.06 -5.55 1.43
N MET A 69 -2.10 -5.84 0.13
CA MET A 69 -3.18 -5.41 -0.76
C MET A 69 -4.55 -5.97 -0.35
N PRO A 70 -5.58 -5.12 -0.09
CA PRO A 70 -6.91 -5.59 0.26
C PRO A 70 -7.71 -6.02 -0.97
N HIS A 71 -8.51 -7.07 -0.83
CA HIS A 71 -9.47 -7.50 -1.85
C HIS A 71 -10.81 -6.80 -1.74
N VAL A 72 -11.19 -6.42 -0.52
CA VAL A 72 -12.43 -5.73 -0.19
C VAL A 72 -12.16 -4.51 0.66
N GLU A 73 -12.99 -3.48 0.50
CA GLU A 73 -13.02 -2.29 1.35
C GLU A 73 -14.46 -2.00 1.77
N VAL A 74 -14.63 -1.23 2.82
CA VAL A 74 -15.94 -0.79 3.29
C VAL A 74 -16.13 0.67 2.88
N ARG A 75 -17.29 0.99 2.29
CA ARG A 75 -17.67 2.35 1.95
C ARG A 75 -18.95 2.74 2.68
N SER A 76 -18.93 3.90 3.29
CA SER A 76 -20.12 4.48 3.91
C SER A 76 -21.06 5.02 2.84
N ARG A 77 -22.35 4.68 2.99
CA ARG A 77 -23.43 5.20 2.15
C ARG A 77 -24.63 5.54 3.00
N ARG A 78 -25.29 6.64 2.68
CA ARG A 78 -26.54 7.05 3.32
C ARG A 78 -27.74 6.49 2.56
N VAL A 79 -28.55 5.69 3.24
CA VAL A 79 -29.78 5.10 2.70
C VAL A 79 -30.91 5.36 3.71
N GLY A 80 -32.00 5.99 3.26
CA GLY A 80 -33.16 6.28 4.13
C GLY A 80 -32.82 7.07 5.39
N GLY A 81 -31.82 7.95 5.36
CA GLY A 81 -31.39 8.74 6.51
C GLY A 81 -30.34 8.08 7.43
N ALA A 82 -30.11 6.78 7.32
CA ALA A 82 -29.09 6.05 8.07
C ALA A 82 -27.81 5.85 7.24
N ASN A 83 -26.65 5.84 7.91
CA ASN A 83 -25.36 5.55 7.28
C ASN A 83 -25.03 4.07 7.40
N PHE A 84 -24.86 3.40 6.28
CA PHE A 84 -24.46 1.99 6.20
C PHE A 84 -23.03 1.85 5.70
N GLN A 85 -22.31 0.90 6.29
CA GLN A 85 -20.98 0.49 5.83
C GLN A 85 -21.14 -0.67 4.83
N ILE A 86 -20.90 -0.41 3.55
CA ILE A 86 -21.16 -1.36 2.47
C ILE A 86 -19.83 -1.97 2.00
N PRO A 87 -19.67 -3.30 2.08
CA PRO A 87 -18.48 -3.96 1.56
C PRO A 87 -18.47 -3.94 0.03
N MET A 88 -17.34 -3.56 -0.56
CA MET A 88 -17.13 -3.48 -2.00
C MET A 88 -15.79 -4.10 -2.40
N GLN A 89 -15.76 -4.76 -3.55
CA GLN A 89 -14.49 -5.22 -4.12
C GLN A 89 -13.63 -4.04 -4.53
N VAL A 90 -12.33 -4.13 -4.25
CA VAL A 90 -11.35 -3.10 -4.58
C VAL A 90 -10.84 -3.32 -6.01
N ARG A 91 -10.88 -2.27 -6.83
CA ARG A 91 -10.32 -2.32 -8.20
C ARG A 91 -8.80 -2.52 -8.16
N PRO A 92 -8.19 -3.19 -9.18
CA PRO A 92 -6.76 -3.51 -9.20
C PRO A 92 -5.85 -2.30 -8.94
N ASP A 93 -6.07 -1.20 -9.63
CA ASP A 93 -5.28 0.04 -9.45
C ASP A 93 -5.34 0.60 -8.02
N ARG A 94 -6.51 0.45 -7.38
CA ARG A 94 -6.72 0.92 -6.01
C ARG A 94 -6.11 -0.03 -4.99
N LYS A 95 -6.13 -1.35 -5.23
CA LYS A 95 -5.44 -2.33 -4.38
C LYS A 95 -3.98 -1.96 -4.18
N VAL A 96 -3.28 -1.77 -5.30
CA VAL A 96 -1.86 -1.40 -5.30
C VAL A 96 -1.64 -0.08 -4.56
N THR A 97 -2.49 0.92 -4.81
CA THR A 97 -2.37 2.23 -4.14
C THR A 97 -2.58 2.13 -2.64
N LEU A 98 -3.56 1.34 -2.19
CA LEU A 98 -3.81 1.12 -0.76
C LEU A 98 -2.67 0.36 -0.11
N GLY A 99 -2.16 -0.71 -0.74
CA GLY A 99 -1.02 -1.46 -0.25
C GLY A 99 0.22 -0.58 -0.05
N MET A 100 0.56 0.23 -1.06
CA MET A 100 1.67 1.18 -0.98
C MET A 100 1.48 2.20 0.15
N LYS A 101 0.30 2.81 0.25
CA LYS A 101 0.01 3.79 1.29
C LYS A 101 0.07 3.21 2.70
N TRP A 102 -0.50 2.02 2.90
CA TRP A 102 -0.46 1.37 4.21
C TRP A 102 0.97 0.98 4.60
N LEU A 103 1.73 0.39 3.67
CA LEU A 103 3.14 0.08 3.92
C LEU A 103 3.92 1.32 4.38
N ILE A 104 3.79 2.46 3.67
CA ILE A 104 4.47 3.70 4.02
C ILE A 104 3.99 4.25 5.37
N THR A 105 2.69 4.28 5.60
CA THR A 105 2.10 4.82 6.83
C THR A 105 2.58 4.05 8.05
N TYR A 106 2.54 2.73 7.99
CA TYR A 106 2.94 1.90 9.13
C TYR A 106 4.46 1.79 9.28
N ALA A 107 5.23 1.87 8.18
CA ALA A 107 6.68 2.03 8.27
C ALA A 107 7.05 3.32 9.01
N ARG A 108 6.41 4.45 8.72
CA ARG A 108 6.65 5.72 9.43
C ARG A 108 6.38 5.65 10.93
N GLY A 109 5.41 4.84 11.35
CA GLY A 109 5.07 4.63 12.76
C GLY A 109 6.03 3.71 13.54
N ARG A 110 7.03 3.11 12.90
CA ARG A 110 8.02 2.24 13.56
C ARG A 110 9.07 3.06 14.33
N ASN A 111 9.77 2.39 15.24
CA ASN A 111 10.72 3.01 16.17
C ASN A 111 12.19 2.95 15.70
N GLU A 112 12.48 2.36 14.53
CA GLU A 112 13.83 2.29 14.00
C GLU A 112 14.39 3.71 13.71
N ARG A 113 15.71 3.84 13.63
CA ARG A 113 16.41 5.13 13.59
C ARG A 113 16.18 5.91 12.29
N SER A 114 16.22 5.25 11.13
CA SER A 114 16.07 5.91 9.82
C SER A 114 14.83 5.41 9.08
N MET A 115 14.32 6.23 8.14
CA MET A 115 13.17 5.83 7.33
C MET A 115 13.46 4.59 6.45
N ALA A 116 14.70 4.45 5.97
CA ALA A 116 15.11 3.26 5.22
C ALA A 116 15.03 2.00 6.09
N GLN A 117 15.52 2.06 7.33
CA GLN A 117 15.42 0.94 8.29
C GLN A 117 13.97 0.62 8.67
N LYS A 118 13.15 1.65 8.92
CA LYS A 118 11.71 1.50 9.19
C LYS A 118 11.00 0.79 8.04
N LEU A 119 11.25 1.23 6.82
CA LEU A 119 10.66 0.67 5.63
C LEU A 119 11.11 -0.78 5.40
N ALA A 120 12.41 -1.06 5.52
CA ALA A 120 12.96 -2.41 5.41
C ALA A 120 12.37 -3.37 6.44
N ALA A 121 12.25 -2.95 7.68
CA ALA A 121 11.68 -3.77 8.75
C ALA A 121 10.19 -4.09 8.53
N GLU A 122 9.40 -3.11 8.03
CA GLU A 122 7.99 -3.36 7.70
C GLU A 122 7.84 -4.25 6.47
N ILE A 123 8.71 -4.11 5.46
CA ILE A 123 8.74 -5.01 4.27
C ILE A 123 9.01 -6.44 4.69
N ILE A 124 10.02 -6.68 5.52
CA ILE A 124 10.37 -8.03 6.00
C ILE A 124 9.24 -8.63 6.85
N ALA A 125 8.61 -7.85 7.71
CA ALA A 125 7.46 -8.31 8.49
C ALA A 125 6.29 -8.66 7.57
N ALA A 126 5.98 -7.81 6.59
CA ALA A 126 4.86 -7.99 5.67
C ALA A 126 5.07 -9.17 4.69
N SER A 127 6.30 -9.47 4.30
CA SER A 127 6.60 -10.68 3.49
C SER A 127 6.26 -11.97 4.23
N LYS A 128 6.40 -11.96 5.57
CA LYS A 128 6.02 -13.06 6.46
C LYS A 128 4.54 -13.01 6.91
N GLU A 129 3.72 -12.20 6.26
CA GLU A 129 2.33 -11.92 6.65
C GLU A 129 2.16 -11.35 8.06
N GLU A 130 3.19 -10.69 8.58
CA GLU A 130 3.21 -10.04 9.89
C GLU A 130 3.25 -8.51 9.72
N GLY A 131 3.30 -7.78 10.84
CA GLY A 131 3.44 -6.31 10.83
C GLY A 131 2.11 -5.56 10.83
N ALA A 132 2.23 -4.25 11.04
CA ALA A 132 1.07 -3.37 11.22
C ALA A 132 0.29 -3.14 9.91
N ALA A 133 0.98 -3.13 8.77
CA ALA A 133 0.33 -2.97 7.47
C ALA A 133 -0.56 -4.18 7.12
N VAL A 134 -0.08 -5.40 7.42
CA VAL A 134 -0.88 -6.63 7.22
C VAL A 134 -2.04 -6.70 8.21
N LYS A 135 -1.83 -6.30 9.46
CA LYS A 135 -2.92 -6.18 10.46
C LYS A 135 -4.02 -5.23 9.96
N LYS A 136 -3.65 -4.12 9.30
CA LYS A 136 -4.62 -3.20 8.70
C LYS A 136 -5.44 -3.84 7.59
N ARG A 137 -4.82 -4.63 6.71
CA ARG A 137 -5.56 -5.42 5.70
C ARG A 137 -6.58 -6.34 6.38
N THR A 138 -6.13 -7.10 7.38
CA THR A 138 -6.98 -8.05 8.11
C THR A 138 -8.14 -7.35 8.82
N GLU A 139 -7.90 -6.19 9.44
CA GLU A 139 -8.94 -5.36 10.05
C GLU A 139 -10.00 -4.92 9.03
N VAL A 140 -9.57 -4.43 7.87
CA VAL A 140 -10.49 -3.99 6.80
C VAL A 140 -11.31 -5.17 6.27
N HIS A 141 -10.70 -6.35 6.09
CA HIS A 141 -11.40 -7.55 5.67
C HIS A 141 -12.41 -8.00 6.72
N ARG A 142 -12.06 -7.95 8.03
CA ARG A 142 -12.97 -8.27 9.13
C ARG A 142 -14.16 -7.30 9.18
N MET A 143 -13.92 -5.99 8.98
CA MET A 143 -15.01 -5.01 8.89
C MET A 143 -15.93 -5.29 7.69
N ALA A 144 -15.38 -5.67 6.55
CA ALA A 144 -16.17 -6.01 5.37
C ALA A 144 -17.01 -7.28 5.59
N GLU A 145 -16.48 -8.29 6.26
CA GLU A 145 -17.21 -9.51 6.61
C GLU A 145 -18.33 -9.23 7.61
N ALA A 146 -18.08 -8.44 8.67
CA ALA A 146 -19.08 -8.03 9.64
C ALA A 146 -20.26 -7.27 9.00
N ASN A 147 -20.01 -6.53 7.92
CA ASN A 147 -21.01 -5.75 7.19
C ASN A 147 -21.56 -6.46 5.94
N LYS A 148 -21.28 -7.74 5.77
CA LYS A 148 -21.69 -8.52 4.59
C LYS A 148 -23.20 -8.49 4.31
N ALA A 149 -24.00 -8.42 5.35
CA ALA A 149 -25.46 -8.32 5.24
C ALA A 149 -25.93 -7.10 4.44
N PHE A 150 -25.13 -6.01 4.39
CA PHE A 150 -25.47 -4.79 3.65
C PHE A 150 -24.93 -4.79 2.20
N SER A 151 -24.39 -5.89 1.73
CA SER A 151 -23.81 -6.00 0.37
C SER A 151 -24.84 -5.76 -0.75
N HIS A 152 -26.13 -5.99 -0.50
CA HIS A 152 -27.21 -5.73 -1.44
C HIS A 152 -27.46 -4.24 -1.71
N PHE A 153 -26.93 -3.33 -0.90
CA PHE A 153 -26.96 -1.89 -1.16
C PHE A 153 -25.85 -1.40 -2.10
N ARG A 154 -25.10 -2.32 -2.72
CA ARG A 154 -24.12 -2.01 -3.78
C ARG A 154 -24.79 -1.38 -5.02
N PHE A 155 -24.03 -0.56 -5.72
CA PHE A 155 -24.31 -0.10 -7.09
C PHE A 155 -23.16 -0.45 -8.01
#